data_bf3d20d623ecd1e52aae9688d0e28202
#
_entry.id   bf3d20d623ecd1e52aae9688d0e28202
#
_cell.length_a   1.000
_cell.length_b   1.000
_cell.length_c   1.000
_cell.angle_alpha   90.00
_cell.angle_beta   90.00
_cell.angle_gamma   90.00
#
_symmetry.space_group_name_H-M   'P 1'
#
loop_
_entity.id
_entity.type
_entity.pdbx_description
1 polymer ?
#
loop_
_entity_poly.entity_id
_entity_poly.type
_entity_poly.pdbx_seq_one_letter_code
_entity_poly.pdbx_strand_id
1 'polypeptide(L)'
;MAAYEIEIILNRQLADCLSIPVFITDTTGNLIFYNEPAEIVLGTRFEDTGEMRVETWATIFKPLDDEKNILPPEALPLVQTLTDFLPHHKTFWIESLKGKAEKISVTSYPIVARTGKFLGAVAIFWASLDI
;
A
#
# COMPACT_ATOMS: atom_id res chain seq x y z
N MET A 1 -21.23 5.82 9.52
CA MET A 1 -19.96 6.17 8.86
C MET A 1 -18.88 6.27 9.92
N ALA A 2 -17.82 5.49 9.75
CA ALA A 2 -16.71 5.55 10.72
C ALA A 2 -15.95 6.86 10.55
N ALA A 3 -15.69 7.53 11.67
CA ALA A 3 -14.83 8.71 11.71
C ALA A 3 -13.39 8.23 11.86
N TYR A 4 -12.51 8.69 11.00
CA TYR A 4 -11.09 8.36 11.09
C TYR A 4 -10.37 9.38 11.96
N GLU A 5 -9.29 8.92 12.60
CA GLU A 5 -8.41 9.81 13.36
C GLU A 5 -7.78 10.85 12.43
N ILE A 6 -7.44 12.01 13.01
CA ILE A 6 -6.90 13.12 12.21
C ILE A 6 -5.62 12.74 11.48
N GLU A 7 -4.80 11.87 12.07
CA GLU A 7 -3.56 11.43 11.45
C GLU A 7 -3.83 10.68 10.14
N ILE A 8 -4.89 9.88 10.08
CA ILE A 8 -5.29 9.21 8.85
C ILE A 8 -5.79 10.23 7.82
N ILE A 9 -6.59 11.18 8.25
CA ILE A 9 -7.11 12.23 7.37
C ILE A 9 -5.97 13.04 6.77
N LEU A 10 -4.97 13.41 7.58
CA LEU A 10 -3.82 14.18 7.12
C LEU A 10 -2.96 13.37 6.13
N ASN A 11 -2.76 12.08 6.40
CA ASN A 11 -2.05 11.21 5.47
C ASN A 11 -2.79 11.09 4.13
N ARG A 12 -4.11 11.01 4.18
CA ARG A 12 -4.93 10.96 2.99
C ARG A 12 -4.83 12.25 2.18
N GLN A 13 -4.85 13.41 2.85
CA GLN A 13 -4.69 14.70 2.19
C GLN A 13 -3.31 14.81 1.55
N LEU A 14 -2.27 14.37 2.25
CA LEU A 14 -0.92 14.35 1.69
C LEU A 14 -0.84 13.44 0.47
N ALA A 15 -1.44 12.27 0.54
CA ALA A 15 -1.45 11.31 -0.57
C ALA A 15 -2.08 11.92 -1.82
N ASP A 16 -3.15 12.71 -1.66
CA ASP A 16 -3.79 13.39 -2.79
C ASP A 16 -2.91 14.43 -3.45
N CYS A 17 -1.88 14.90 -2.76
CA CYS A 17 -0.94 15.89 -3.29
C CYS A 17 0.30 15.27 -3.93
N LEU A 18 0.48 13.95 -3.82
CA LEU A 18 1.66 13.27 -4.33
C LEU A 18 1.41 12.72 -5.74
N SER A 19 2.46 12.74 -6.55
CA SER A 19 2.42 12.21 -7.91
C SER A 19 2.85 10.75 -7.99
N ILE A 20 3.11 10.12 -6.85
CA ILE A 20 3.51 8.71 -6.77
C ILE A 20 2.41 7.91 -6.06
N PRO A 21 2.31 6.60 -6.34
CA PRO A 21 1.28 5.75 -5.73
C PRO A 21 1.40 5.67 -4.22
N VAL A 22 0.27 5.86 -3.54
CA VAL A 22 0.18 5.77 -2.08
C VAL A 22 -1.05 4.94 -1.71
N PHE A 23 -0.85 4.00 -0.79
CA PHE A 23 -1.91 3.16 -0.20
C PHE A 23 -1.96 3.38 1.30
N ILE A 24 -3.16 3.48 1.83
CA ILE A 24 -3.37 3.63 3.28
C ILE A 24 -4.28 2.50 3.75
N THR A 25 -3.85 1.81 4.82
CA THR A 25 -4.65 0.74 5.44
C THR A 25 -5.07 1.12 6.85
N ASP A 26 -6.10 0.43 7.35
CA ASP A 26 -6.43 0.47 8.77
C ASP A 26 -5.54 -0.53 9.53
N THR A 27 -5.82 -0.73 10.83
CA THR A 27 -5.01 -1.60 11.69
C THR A 27 -5.10 -3.08 11.34
N THR A 28 -6.12 -3.48 10.60
CA THR A 28 -6.32 -4.88 10.21
C THR A 28 -5.83 -5.16 8.79
N GLY A 29 -5.31 -4.15 8.11
CA GLY A 29 -4.77 -4.31 6.76
C GLY A 29 -5.78 -4.04 5.65
N ASN A 30 -6.99 -3.61 5.99
CA ASN A 30 -7.95 -3.23 4.97
C ASN A 30 -7.50 -1.94 4.31
N LEU A 31 -7.57 -1.90 2.98
CA LEU A 31 -7.19 -0.74 2.20
C LEU A 31 -8.32 0.28 2.29
N ILE A 32 -8.07 1.40 2.96
CA ILE A 32 -9.09 2.42 3.20
C ILE A 32 -8.97 3.59 2.26
N PHE A 33 -7.84 3.72 1.55
CA PHE A 33 -7.66 4.76 0.55
C PHE A 33 -6.46 4.46 -0.33
N TYR A 34 -6.54 4.85 -1.60
CA TYR A 34 -5.37 4.96 -2.48
C TYR A 34 -5.59 6.13 -3.43
N ASN A 35 -4.49 6.80 -3.80
CA ASN A 35 -4.55 8.02 -4.59
C ASN A 35 -4.61 7.74 -6.09
N GLU A 36 -4.73 8.80 -6.90
CA GLU A 36 -4.86 8.67 -8.35
C GLU A 36 -3.68 7.93 -9.00
N PRO A 37 -2.39 8.22 -8.68
CA PRO A 37 -1.31 7.41 -9.23
C PRO A 37 -1.43 5.93 -8.90
N ALA A 38 -1.93 5.59 -7.71
CA ALA A 38 -2.15 4.19 -7.33
C ALA A 38 -3.28 3.56 -8.14
N GLU A 39 -4.29 4.33 -8.52
CA GLU A 39 -5.36 3.86 -9.40
C GLU A 39 -4.82 3.37 -10.74
N ILE A 40 -3.82 4.06 -11.27
CA ILE A 40 -3.18 3.67 -12.53
C ILE A 40 -2.47 2.33 -12.39
N VAL A 41 -1.77 2.12 -11.27
CA VAL A 41 -1.05 0.88 -11.00
C VAL A 41 -2.02 -0.28 -10.80
N LEU A 42 -3.08 -0.06 -10.03
CA LEU A 42 -4.10 -1.09 -9.79
C LEU A 42 -4.94 -1.38 -11.02
N GLY A 43 -5.14 -0.40 -11.89
CA GLY A 43 -6.03 -0.52 -13.03
C GLY A 43 -7.49 -0.30 -12.69
N THR A 44 -7.79 0.23 -11.50
CA THR A 44 -9.15 0.50 -11.05
C THR A 44 -9.17 1.73 -10.14
N ARG A 45 -10.28 2.46 -10.18
CA ARG A 45 -10.44 3.70 -9.41
C ARG A 45 -10.94 3.40 -8.01
N PHE A 46 -10.47 4.21 -7.04
CA PHE A 46 -10.94 4.09 -5.66
C PHE A 46 -12.46 4.34 -5.56
N GLU A 47 -13.00 5.25 -6.37
CA GLU A 47 -14.44 5.51 -6.41
C GLU A 47 -15.23 4.25 -6.77
N ASP A 48 -14.67 3.38 -7.58
CA ASP A 48 -15.35 2.17 -8.05
C ASP A 48 -15.20 1.00 -7.10
N THR A 49 -14.03 0.90 -6.41
CA THR A 49 -13.77 -0.21 -5.49
C THR A 49 -14.19 0.09 -4.06
N GLY A 50 -14.08 1.36 -3.64
CA GLY A 50 -14.19 1.71 -2.24
C GLY A 50 -13.10 1.04 -1.41
N GLU A 51 -13.35 0.90 -0.13
CA GLU A 51 -12.43 0.21 0.77
C GLU A 51 -12.37 -1.26 0.44
N MET A 52 -11.16 -1.84 0.48
CA MET A 52 -10.95 -3.25 0.15
C MET A 52 -10.31 -3.99 1.31
N ARG A 53 -10.83 -5.20 1.57
CA ARG A 53 -10.23 -6.08 2.56
C ARG A 53 -8.87 -6.57 2.07
N VAL A 54 -8.01 -6.93 3.03
CA VAL A 54 -6.66 -7.40 2.72
C VAL A 54 -6.69 -8.61 1.76
N GLU A 55 -7.66 -9.50 1.93
CA GLU A 55 -7.79 -10.68 1.06
C GLU A 55 -8.09 -10.28 -0.40
N THR A 56 -8.77 -9.16 -0.59
CA THR A 56 -9.13 -8.68 -1.92
C THR A 56 -7.97 -7.98 -2.60
N TRP A 57 -7.38 -6.97 -1.95
CA TRP A 57 -6.32 -6.21 -2.61
C TRP A 57 -5.03 -7.02 -2.76
N ALA A 58 -4.78 -7.96 -1.86
CA ALA A 58 -3.60 -8.83 -1.96
C ALA A 58 -3.64 -9.72 -3.20
N THR A 59 -4.83 -10.02 -3.73
CA THR A 59 -4.94 -10.81 -4.97
C THR A 59 -4.83 -9.95 -6.24
N ILE A 60 -5.10 -8.65 -6.12
CA ILE A 60 -4.95 -7.71 -7.24
C ILE A 60 -3.47 -7.48 -7.54
N PHE A 61 -2.67 -7.31 -6.51
CA PHE A 61 -1.22 -7.25 -6.63
C PHE A 61 -0.68 -8.67 -6.68
N LYS A 62 0.06 -9.01 -7.69
CA LYS A 62 0.79 -10.28 -7.73
C LYS A 62 2.25 -9.97 -7.45
N PRO A 63 2.64 -9.89 -6.15
CA PRO A 63 4.03 -9.60 -5.82
C PRO A 63 4.91 -10.80 -6.14
N LEU A 64 6.00 -10.54 -6.85
CA LEU A 64 6.90 -11.58 -7.33
C LEU A 64 8.33 -11.24 -6.94
N ASP A 65 9.14 -12.26 -6.68
CA ASP A 65 10.57 -12.09 -6.50
C ASP A 65 11.27 -12.02 -7.88
N ASP A 66 12.60 -11.89 -7.88
CA ASP A 66 13.36 -11.79 -9.11
C ASP A 66 13.29 -13.08 -9.97
N GLU A 67 12.91 -14.18 -9.38
CA GLU A 67 12.74 -15.47 -10.04
C GLU A 67 11.29 -15.71 -10.47
N LYS A 68 10.44 -14.69 -10.29
CA LYS A 68 9.02 -14.71 -10.63
C LYS A 68 8.19 -15.66 -9.77
N ASN A 69 8.69 -16.02 -8.61
CA ASN A 69 7.91 -16.76 -7.61
C ASN A 69 7.05 -15.78 -6.83
N ILE A 70 5.83 -16.20 -6.48
CA ILE A 70 4.92 -15.37 -5.70
C ILE A 70 5.49 -15.16 -4.31
N LEU A 71 5.59 -13.89 -3.90
CA LEU A 71 6.01 -13.56 -2.54
C LEU A 71 4.87 -13.82 -1.56
N PRO A 72 5.15 -14.46 -0.41
CA PRO A 72 4.13 -14.60 0.62
C PRO A 72 3.79 -13.24 1.22
N PRO A 73 2.56 -13.06 1.75
CA PRO A 73 2.17 -11.79 2.35
C PRO A 73 3.14 -11.29 3.43
N GLU A 74 3.74 -12.19 4.20
CA GLU A 74 4.67 -11.87 5.28
C GLU A 74 5.95 -11.18 4.78
N ALA A 75 6.26 -11.31 3.49
CA ALA A 75 7.43 -10.69 2.89
C ALA A 75 7.16 -9.25 2.43
N LEU A 76 5.91 -8.81 2.41
CA LEU A 76 5.55 -7.48 1.92
C LEU A 76 5.77 -6.42 2.99
N PRO A 77 6.37 -5.26 2.63
CA PRO A 77 6.62 -4.20 3.61
C PRO A 77 5.38 -3.77 4.39
N LEU A 78 4.25 -3.62 3.70
CA LEU A 78 3.01 -3.17 4.34
C LEU A 78 2.54 -4.15 5.41
N VAL A 79 2.59 -5.46 5.12
CA VAL A 79 2.21 -6.50 6.08
C VAL A 79 3.19 -6.52 7.26
N GLN A 80 4.49 -6.34 6.99
CA GLN A 80 5.49 -6.27 8.05
C GLN A 80 5.25 -5.08 8.97
N THR A 81 4.94 -3.91 8.42
CA THR A 81 4.62 -2.72 9.21
C THR A 81 3.37 -2.93 10.06
N LEU A 82 2.35 -3.60 9.51
CA LEU A 82 1.13 -3.94 10.26
C LEU A 82 1.41 -4.92 11.41
N THR A 83 2.48 -5.70 11.32
CA THR A 83 2.83 -6.70 12.32
C THR A 83 3.70 -6.12 13.44
N ASP A 84 4.73 -5.35 13.10
CA ASP A 84 5.71 -4.87 14.09
C ASP A 84 5.66 -3.36 14.34
N PHE A 85 4.83 -2.63 13.61
CA PHE A 85 4.65 -1.18 13.74
C PHE A 85 5.92 -0.37 13.45
N LEU A 86 6.79 -0.90 12.60
CA LEU A 86 8.04 -0.27 12.19
C LEU A 86 8.04 0.00 10.69
N PRO A 87 8.82 0.99 10.23
CA PRO A 87 9.00 1.17 8.79
C PRO A 87 9.71 -0.02 8.15
N HIS A 88 9.31 -0.33 6.92
CA HIS A 88 9.94 -1.38 6.13
C HIS A 88 10.12 -0.93 4.69
N HIS A 89 11.09 -1.53 4.01
CA HIS A 89 11.41 -1.19 2.63
C HIS A 89 11.81 -2.46 1.88
N LYS A 90 11.35 -2.58 0.64
CA LYS A 90 11.70 -3.72 -0.20
C LYS A 90 11.50 -3.38 -1.67
N THR A 91 12.31 -3.98 -2.52
CA THR A 91 12.18 -3.91 -3.97
C THR A 91 11.72 -5.27 -4.48
N PHE A 92 10.67 -5.30 -5.29
CA PHE A 92 10.13 -6.54 -5.84
C PHE A 92 9.32 -6.24 -7.10
N TRP A 93 8.83 -7.29 -7.76
CA TRP A 93 8.02 -7.15 -8.95
C TRP A 93 6.54 -7.24 -8.62
N ILE A 94 5.72 -6.49 -9.34
CA ILE A 94 4.27 -6.68 -9.33
C ILE A 94 3.79 -6.92 -10.75
N GLU A 95 2.71 -7.69 -10.86
CA GLU A 95 2.00 -7.88 -12.11
C GLU A 95 0.65 -7.18 -11.97
N SER A 96 0.41 -6.16 -12.81
CA SER A 96 -0.83 -5.38 -12.75
C SER A 96 -1.99 -6.20 -13.34
N LEU A 97 -3.22 -5.69 -13.14
CA LEU A 97 -4.41 -6.29 -13.74
C LEU A 97 -4.32 -6.36 -15.27
N LYS A 98 -3.48 -5.54 -15.88
CA LYS A 98 -3.24 -5.57 -17.33
C LYS A 98 -2.20 -6.59 -17.74
N GLY A 99 -1.69 -7.40 -16.81
CA GLY A 99 -0.71 -8.45 -17.07
C GLY A 99 0.72 -7.97 -17.27
N LYS A 100 1.00 -6.70 -17.02
CA LYS A 100 2.34 -6.16 -17.18
C LYS A 100 3.11 -6.25 -15.87
N ALA A 101 4.31 -6.83 -15.92
CA ALA A 101 5.19 -6.92 -14.77
C ALA A 101 6.06 -5.66 -14.68
N GLU A 102 6.16 -5.08 -13.50
CA GLU A 102 7.00 -3.92 -13.23
C GLU A 102 7.78 -4.13 -11.94
N LYS A 103 9.04 -3.70 -11.94
CA LYS A 103 9.85 -3.72 -10.73
C LYS A 103 9.62 -2.42 -9.96
N ILE A 104 9.25 -2.54 -8.70
CA ILE A 104 8.93 -1.40 -7.85
C ILE A 104 9.73 -1.45 -6.56
N SER A 105 9.95 -0.28 -5.99
CA SER A 105 10.43 -0.15 -4.63
C SER A 105 9.29 0.35 -3.77
N VAL A 106 9.12 -0.23 -2.60
CA VAL A 106 8.05 0.12 -1.67
C VAL A 106 8.66 0.46 -0.33
N THR A 107 8.20 1.56 0.24
CA THR A 107 8.43 1.85 1.66
C THR A 107 7.08 1.91 2.36
N SER A 108 7.02 1.35 3.56
CA SER A 108 5.82 1.43 4.39
C SER A 108 6.18 1.97 5.76
N TYR A 109 5.23 2.65 6.38
CA TYR A 109 5.44 3.17 7.74
C TYR A 109 4.11 3.17 8.50
N PRO A 110 4.17 3.09 9.84
CA PRO A 110 2.95 3.09 10.64
C PRO A 110 2.40 4.51 10.81
N ILE A 111 1.09 4.61 10.90
CA ILE A 111 0.40 5.84 11.33
C ILE A 111 0.15 5.69 12.83
N VAL A 112 0.72 6.60 13.61
CA VAL A 112 0.64 6.54 15.07
C VAL A 112 0.05 7.85 15.58
N ALA A 113 -0.95 7.75 16.46
CA ALA A 113 -1.55 8.89 17.10
C ALA A 113 -0.58 9.50 18.14
N ARG A 114 -0.85 10.73 18.55
CA ARG A 114 -0.05 11.42 19.56
C ARG A 114 0.06 10.63 20.86
N THR A 115 -0.94 9.83 21.16
CA THR A 115 -0.96 8.97 22.36
C THR A 115 -0.12 7.71 22.22
N GLY A 116 0.47 7.47 21.05
CA GLY A 116 1.19 6.26 20.74
C GLY A 116 0.33 5.12 20.19
N LYS A 117 -0.97 5.37 19.98
CA LYS A 117 -1.89 4.36 19.45
C LYS A 117 -1.63 4.13 17.96
N PHE A 118 -1.50 2.86 17.58
CA PHE A 118 -1.36 2.46 16.18
C PHE A 118 -2.71 2.62 15.47
N LEU A 119 -2.72 3.31 14.34
CA LEU A 119 -3.95 3.62 13.60
C LEU A 119 -4.04 2.95 12.23
N GLY A 120 -2.94 2.50 11.69
CA GLY A 120 -2.87 1.92 10.36
C GLY A 120 -1.50 2.08 9.76
N ALA A 121 -1.39 1.89 8.46
CA ALA A 121 -0.11 1.97 7.77
C ALA A 121 -0.25 2.63 6.41
N VAL A 122 0.85 3.20 5.94
CA VAL A 122 0.96 3.81 4.61
C VAL A 122 2.02 3.05 3.84
N ALA A 123 1.75 2.75 2.57
CA ALA A 123 2.74 2.24 1.65
C ALA A 123 2.87 3.21 0.48
N ILE A 124 4.10 3.62 0.20
CA ILE A 124 4.44 4.47 -0.94
C ILE A 124 5.34 3.67 -1.85
N PHE A 125 5.06 3.66 -3.15
CA PHE A 125 5.90 2.92 -4.06
C PHE A 125 6.18 3.69 -5.34
N TRP A 126 7.29 3.32 -5.97
CA TRP A 126 7.76 3.97 -7.19
C TRP A 126 8.47 2.93 -8.05
N ALA A 127 8.59 3.23 -9.35
CA ALA A 127 9.31 2.35 -10.26
C ALA A 127 10.77 2.27 -9.84
N SER A 128 11.29 1.05 -9.71
CA SER A 128 12.69 0.86 -9.39
C SER A 128 13.53 1.11 -10.64
N LEU A 129 14.55 1.95 -10.48
CA LEU A 129 15.52 2.17 -11.54
C LEU A 129 16.66 1.19 -11.36
N ASP A 130 16.72 0.20 -12.24
CA ASP A 130 17.87 -0.69 -12.34
C ASP A 130 18.97 0.01 -13.11
N ILE A 131 19.92 0.53 -12.38
CA ILE A 131 21.10 1.12 -13.00
C ILE A 131 22.23 0.13 -12.95
#